data_57db954017708975b1af6596669e6a91
#
_entry.id   57db954017708975b1af6596669e6a91
#
_cell.length_a   1.000
_cell.length_b   1.000
_cell.length_c   1.000
_cell.angle_alpha   90.00
_cell.angle_beta   90.00
_cell.angle_gamma   90.00
#
_symmetry.space_group_name_H-M   'P 1'
#
loop_
_entity.id
_entity.type
_entity.pdbx_description
1 polymer ?
#
loop_
_entity_poly.entity_id
_entity_poly.type
_entity_poly.pdbx_seq_one_letter_code
_entity_poly.pdbx_strand_id
1 'polypeptide(L)'
;MALCWTICFFPDGSDIPCDRFIVPRIEVELAFILAKPLCGPNCTLFDVYNATDYIIPALELIDARCHNIDPETKRPRKVFDTISDNAANGGVIMGGRPIKPDQFDLRWISALLYRNGVIEESGVAAAVLNHPANGVAWLGKQTGPTWCSA
;
A
#
# COMPACT_ATOMS: atom_id res chain seq x y z
N MET A 1 2.49 10.35 -0.11
CA MET A 1 2.77 9.28 -1.10
C MET A 1 4.16 8.75 -0.82
N ALA A 2 4.29 7.45 -0.64
CA ALA A 2 5.57 6.78 -0.44
C ALA A 2 6.18 6.41 -1.81
N LEU A 3 7.51 6.45 -1.91
CA LEU A 3 8.26 5.98 -3.06
C LEU A 3 8.90 4.63 -2.71
N CYS A 4 8.61 3.61 -3.50
CA CYS A 4 9.21 2.30 -3.33
C CYS A 4 10.23 2.04 -4.43
N TRP A 5 11.49 1.86 -4.03
CA TRP A 5 12.58 1.51 -4.93
C TRP A 5 12.67 0.00 -5.10
N THR A 6 13.35 -0.47 -6.13
CA THR A 6 13.52 -1.91 -6.41
C THR A 6 13.98 -2.73 -5.19
N ILE A 7 14.77 -2.13 -4.32
CA ILE A 7 15.26 -2.79 -3.09
C ILE A 7 14.18 -3.00 -2.02
N CYS A 8 13.01 -2.38 -2.18
CA CYS A 8 11.87 -2.53 -1.28
C CYS A 8 10.95 -3.69 -1.67
N PHE A 9 11.16 -4.31 -2.83
CA PHE A 9 10.36 -5.44 -3.27
C PHE A 9 10.99 -6.76 -2.84
N PHE A 10 10.18 -7.61 -2.21
CA PHE A 10 10.55 -8.96 -1.81
C PHE A 10 9.74 -9.97 -2.61
N PRO A 11 10.36 -11.10 -3.02
CA PRO A 11 9.63 -12.18 -3.67
C PRO A 11 8.57 -12.79 -2.76
N ASP A 12 7.45 -13.23 -3.35
CA ASP A 12 6.43 -13.99 -2.64
C ASP A 12 7.01 -15.29 -2.07
N GLY A 13 6.64 -15.62 -0.83
CA GLY A 13 7.12 -16.79 -0.12
C GLY A 13 8.61 -16.76 0.30
N SER A 14 9.30 -15.63 0.14
CA SER A 14 10.69 -15.51 0.60
C SER A 14 10.79 -15.24 2.10
N ASP A 15 11.88 -15.72 2.69
CA ASP A 15 12.27 -15.32 4.04
C ASP A 15 12.78 -13.86 4.03
N ILE A 16 12.26 -13.05 4.91
CA ILE A 16 12.65 -11.66 5.05
C ILE A 16 13.43 -11.50 6.35
N PRO A 17 14.72 -11.10 6.29
CA PRO A 17 15.56 -10.96 7.48
C PRO A 17 14.98 -9.93 8.46
N CYS A 18 14.75 -10.35 9.71
CA CYS A 18 14.16 -9.49 10.73
C CYS A 18 15.12 -8.36 11.17
N ASP A 19 16.42 -8.59 11.09
CA ASP A 19 17.48 -7.63 11.47
C ASP A 19 17.54 -6.40 10.54
N ARG A 20 16.85 -6.47 9.41
CA ARG A 20 16.69 -5.35 8.47
C ARG A 20 15.74 -4.27 8.98
N PHE A 21 14.89 -4.61 9.96
CA PHE A 21 13.81 -3.76 10.45
C PHE A 21 13.96 -3.45 11.94
N ILE A 22 13.36 -2.34 12.37
CA ILE A 22 13.38 -1.87 13.75
C ILE A 22 12.17 -2.41 14.52
N VAL A 23 10.96 -2.12 14.06
CA VAL A 23 9.68 -2.58 14.62
C VAL A 23 8.69 -2.79 13.49
N PRO A 24 8.87 -3.84 12.66
CA PRO A 24 8.04 -4.02 11.48
C PRO A 24 6.59 -4.36 11.83
N ARG A 25 5.69 -3.90 10.99
CA ARG A 25 4.28 -4.29 10.96
C ARG A 25 3.92 -4.72 9.55
N ILE A 26 2.88 -5.54 9.43
CA ILE A 26 2.37 -6.02 8.14
C ILE A 26 0.99 -5.44 7.91
N GLU A 27 0.77 -4.89 6.71
CA GLU A 27 -0.53 -4.49 6.22
C GLU A 27 -0.88 -5.32 4.97
N VAL A 28 -2.15 -5.77 4.90
CA VAL A 28 -2.65 -6.50 3.72
C VAL A 28 -3.25 -5.49 2.76
N GLU A 29 -2.81 -5.55 1.51
CA GLU A 29 -3.10 -4.55 0.50
C GLU A 29 -3.58 -5.16 -0.83
N LEU A 30 -4.16 -4.32 -1.68
CA LEU A 30 -4.36 -4.57 -3.09
C LEU A 30 -3.47 -3.63 -3.90
N ALA A 31 -2.49 -4.18 -4.61
CA ALA A 31 -1.64 -3.41 -5.52
C ALA A 31 -2.33 -3.27 -6.88
N PHE A 32 -2.51 -2.03 -7.32
CA PHE A 32 -3.03 -1.68 -8.65
C PHE A 32 -1.86 -1.45 -9.60
N ILE A 33 -1.70 -2.34 -10.58
CA ILE A 33 -0.65 -2.22 -11.60
C ILE A 33 -1.21 -1.45 -12.78
N LEU A 34 -0.68 -0.26 -13.00
CA LEU A 34 -1.18 0.65 -14.01
C LEU A 34 -0.50 0.39 -15.36
N ALA A 35 -1.30 0.31 -16.44
CA ALA A 35 -0.84 0.28 -17.83
C ALA A 35 -0.78 1.68 -18.45
N LYS A 36 -1.41 2.67 -17.81
CA LYS A 36 -1.48 4.05 -18.30
C LYS A 36 -1.26 5.02 -17.14
N PRO A 37 -0.71 6.20 -17.40
CA PRO A 37 -0.63 7.26 -16.40
C PRO A 37 -2.02 7.61 -15.82
N LEU A 38 -2.07 7.86 -14.53
CA LEU A 38 -3.28 8.24 -13.81
C LEU A 38 -3.03 9.50 -12.99
N CYS A 39 -3.64 10.62 -13.40
CA CYS A 39 -3.44 11.89 -12.72
C CYS A 39 -4.51 12.92 -13.08
N GLY A 40 -4.55 13.97 -12.27
CA GLY A 40 -5.38 15.15 -12.52
C GLY A 40 -6.53 15.31 -11.55
N PRO A 41 -7.04 16.55 -11.42
CA PRO A 41 -7.99 16.93 -10.37
C PRO A 41 -9.35 16.23 -10.47
N ASN A 42 -9.70 15.73 -11.65
CA ASN A 42 -10.97 15.09 -11.92
C ASN A 42 -10.88 13.56 -12.02
N CYS A 43 -9.78 12.95 -11.53
CA CYS A 43 -9.61 11.51 -11.55
C CYS A 43 -10.76 10.79 -10.85
N THR A 44 -11.40 9.87 -11.55
CA THR A 44 -12.55 9.11 -11.07
C THR A 44 -12.21 7.64 -10.87
N LEU A 45 -13.11 6.90 -10.26
CA LEU A 45 -13.02 5.44 -10.17
C LEU A 45 -12.93 4.79 -11.57
N PHE A 46 -13.66 5.33 -12.56
CA PHE A 46 -13.61 4.81 -13.94
C PHE A 46 -12.24 5.03 -14.58
N ASP A 47 -11.58 6.15 -14.28
CA ASP A 47 -10.23 6.39 -14.78
C ASP A 47 -9.24 5.40 -14.18
N VAL A 48 -9.40 5.06 -12.91
CA VAL A 48 -8.60 4.01 -12.25
C VAL A 48 -8.78 2.67 -12.95
N TYR A 49 -10.03 2.26 -13.21
CA TYR A 49 -10.31 1.00 -13.93
C TYR A 49 -9.69 1.00 -15.32
N ASN A 50 -9.83 2.09 -16.08
CA ASN A 50 -9.30 2.22 -17.43
C ASN A 50 -7.76 2.29 -17.46
N ALA A 51 -7.12 2.73 -16.40
CA ALA A 51 -5.68 2.81 -16.30
C ALA A 51 -5.04 1.54 -15.76
N THR A 52 -5.79 0.71 -15.01
CA THR A 52 -5.30 -0.49 -14.35
C THR A 52 -5.23 -1.66 -15.32
N ASP A 53 -4.04 -2.27 -15.44
CA ASP A 53 -3.89 -3.51 -16.20
C ASP A 53 -4.38 -4.69 -15.36
N TYR A 54 -3.88 -4.84 -14.14
CA TYR A 54 -4.32 -5.87 -13.21
C TYR A 54 -4.15 -5.43 -11.76
N ILE A 55 -4.82 -6.17 -10.87
CA ILE A 55 -4.74 -6.02 -9.43
C ILE A 55 -4.15 -7.31 -8.86
N ILE A 56 -3.26 -7.16 -7.89
CA ILE A 56 -2.58 -8.29 -7.24
C ILE A 56 -2.64 -8.12 -5.73
N PRO A 57 -2.83 -9.19 -4.95
CA PRO A 57 -2.65 -9.15 -3.52
C PRO A 57 -1.24 -8.73 -3.16
N ALA A 58 -1.09 -7.90 -2.15
CA ALA A 58 0.21 -7.45 -1.67
C ALA A 58 0.24 -7.39 -0.15
N LEU A 59 1.43 -7.42 0.40
CA LEU A 59 1.69 -7.08 1.79
C LEU A 59 2.62 -5.86 1.80
N GLU A 60 2.29 -4.85 2.59
CA GLU A 60 3.23 -3.81 2.94
C GLU A 60 3.89 -4.14 4.27
N LEU A 61 5.21 -4.00 4.31
CA LEU A 61 6.00 -3.97 5.54
C LEU A 61 6.20 -2.51 5.92
N ILE A 62 5.58 -2.10 7.02
CA ILE A 62 5.79 -0.78 7.58
C ILE A 62 6.88 -0.86 8.62
N ASP A 63 7.88 0.00 8.51
CA ASP A 63 8.94 0.13 9.51
C ASP A 63 9.45 1.56 9.59
N ALA A 64 9.17 2.23 10.69
CA ALA A 64 9.60 3.60 10.87
C ALA A 64 11.08 3.69 11.24
N ARG A 65 11.81 4.56 10.54
CA ARG A 65 13.23 4.85 10.79
C ARG A 65 13.44 5.92 11.87
N CYS A 66 12.37 6.45 12.42
CA CYS A 66 12.39 7.38 13.55
C CYS A 66 11.69 6.79 14.77
N HIS A 67 12.08 7.24 15.94
CA HIS A 67 11.48 6.79 17.21
C HIS A 67 9.99 7.10 17.30
N ASN A 68 9.19 6.17 17.81
CA ASN A 68 7.77 6.43 18.11
C ASN A 68 7.59 7.46 19.22
N ILE A 69 8.51 7.46 20.17
CA ILE A 69 8.59 8.44 21.27
C ILE A 69 10.01 8.99 21.25
N ASP A 70 10.13 10.30 21.11
CA ASP A 70 11.40 11.01 21.15
C ASP A 70 12.10 10.72 22.50
N PRO A 71 13.33 10.20 22.52
CA PRO A 71 14.02 9.82 23.76
C PRO A 71 14.34 11.02 24.65
N GLU A 72 14.46 12.23 24.11
CA GLU A 72 14.79 13.45 24.84
C GLU A 72 13.54 14.17 25.34
N THR A 73 12.64 14.49 24.41
CA THR A 73 11.45 15.32 24.71
C THR A 73 10.27 14.50 25.23
N LYS A 74 10.32 13.16 25.16
CA LYS A 74 9.25 12.21 25.50
C LYS A 74 7.94 12.44 24.73
N ARG A 75 7.99 13.15 23.61
CA ARG A 75 6.83 13.42 22.76
C ARG A 75 6.64 12.30 21.73
N PRO A 76 5.38 11.93 21.43
CA PRO A 76 5.10 10.97 20.38
C PRO A 76 5.44 11.54 18.99
N ARG A 77 5.83 10.66 18.08
CA ARG A 77 6.00 10.97 16.67
C ARG A 77 4.75 11.60 16.08
N LYS A 78 4.92 12.62 15.27
CA LYS A 78 3.83 13.32 14.58
C LYS A 78 3.63 12.75 13.19
N VAL A 79 2.47 13.04 12.58
CA VAL A 79 2.16 12.65 11.20
C VAL A 79 3.19 13.15 10.19
N PHE A 80 3.75 14.35 10.41
CA PHE A 80 4.79 14.92 9.55
C PHE A 80 6.09 14.09 9.57
N ASP A 81 6.45 13.53 10.71
CA ASP A 81 7.62 12.65 10.83
C ASP A 81 7.40 11.37 10.01
N THR A 82 6.20 10.79 10.08
CA THR A 82 5.83 9.62 9.26
C THR A 82 5.86 9.94 7.76
N ILE A 83 5.32 11.10 7.34
CA ILE A 83 5.34 11.53 5.93
C ILE A 83 6.78 11.72 5.45
N SER A 84 7.62 12.36 6.27
CA SER A 84 9.04 12.59 5.95
C SER A 84 9.85 11.30 5.88
N ASP A 85 9.41 10.28 6.61
CA ASP A 85 9.98 8.93 6.63
C ASP A 85 9.35 8.02 5.55
N ASN A 86 8.99 8.57 4.40
CA ASN A 86 8.38 7.85 3.29
C ASN A 86 7.13 7.03 3.69
N ALA A 87 6.28 7.59 4.55
CA ALA A 87 5.12 6.93 5.16
C ALA A 87 5.48 5.65 5.95
N ALA A 88 6.72 5.55 6.42
CA ALA A 88 7.31 4.38 7.07
C ALA A 88 7.34 3.11 6.18
N ASN A 89 7.26 3.27 4.85
CA ASN A 89 7.38 2.13 3.94
C ASN A 89 8.74 1.44 4.11
N GLY A 90 8.73 0.18 4.48
CA GLY A 90 9.91 -0.67 4.67
C GLY A 90 10.04 -1.73 3.58
N GLY A 91 8.93 -2.13 2.97
CA GLY A 91 8.95 -3.10 1.88
C GLY A 91 7.59 -3.50 1.38
N VAL A 92 7.56 -4.12 0.21
CA VAL A 92 6.35 -4.63 -0.43
C VAL A 92 6.60 -6.05 -0.93
N ILE A 93 5.68 -6.95 -0.62
CA ILE A 93 5.63 -8.30 -1.17
C ILE A 93 4.39 -8.36 -2.06
N MET A 94 4.58 -8.64 -3.34
CA MET A 94 3.48 -8.87 -4.27
C MET A 94 3.39 -10.36 -4.58
N GLY A 95 2.23 -10.92 -4.36
CA GLY A 95 2.03 -12.35 -4.53
C GLY A 95 0.63 -12.71 -5.00
N GLY A 96 0.33 -14.00 -4.96
CA GLY A 96 -0.98 -14.50 -5.32
C GLY A 96 -1.30 -14.41 -6.82
N ARG A 97 -2.59 -14.37 -7.14
CA ARG A 97 -3.09 -14.40 -8.51
C ARG A 97 -3.50 -12.99 -8.96
N PRO A 98 -2.93 -12.47 -10.06
CA PRO A 98 -3.40 -11.22 -10.65
C PRO A 98 -4.80 -11.39 -11.24
N ILE A 99 -5.63 -10.36 -11.11
CA ILE A 99 -6.99 -10.28 -11.64
C ILE A 99 -7.19 -8.99 -12.43
N LYS A 100 -8.08 -9.00 -13.40
CA LYS A 100 -8.53 -7.77 -14.06
C LYS A 100 -9.44 -6.97 -13.13
N PRO A 101 -9.41 -5.63 -13.19
CA PRO A 101 -10.15 -4.78 -12.24
C PRO A 101 -11.67 -4.97 -12.29
N ASP A 102 -12.22 -5.45 -13.40
CA ASP A 102 -13.65 -5.71 -13.62
C ASP A 102 -14.06 -7.17 -13.41
N GLN A 103 -13.11 -8.05 -13.08
CA GLN A 103 -13.37 -9.48 -12.92
C GLN A 103 -14.18 -9.80 -11.66
N PHE A 104 -14.04 -8.99 -10.62
CA PHE A 104 -14.75 -9.13 -9.35
C PHE A 104 -15.19 -7.76 -8.82
N ASP A 105 -16.19 -7.75 -7.97
CA ASP A 105 -16.52 -6.57 -7.18
C ASP A 105 -15.46 -6.38 -6.09
N LEU A 106 -14.53 -5.47 -6.33
CA LEU A 106 -13.38 -5.23 -5.46
C LEU A 106 -13.77 -4.86 -4.02
N ARG A 107 -14.98 -4.36 -3.80
CA ARG A 107 -15.47 -4.00 -2.45
C ARG A 107 -15.51 -5.18 -1.50
N TRP A 108 -15.79 -6.38 -2.05
CA TRP A 108 -16.00 -7.60 -1.28
C TRP A 108 -14.79 -8.51 -1.21
N ILE A 109 -13.66 -8.08 -1.76
CA ILE A 109 -12.40 -8.78 -1.51
C ILE A 109 -12.10 -8.68 -0.02
N SER A 110 -11.86 -9.82 0.60
CA SER A 110 -11.55 -9.92 2.02
C SER A 110 -10.19 -10.57 2.22
N ALA A 111 -9.55 -10.25 3.32
CA ALA A 111 -8.27 -10.82 3.72
C ALA A 111 -8.34 -11.32 5.15
N LEU A 112 -7.58 -12.37 5.42
CA LEU A 112 -7.32 -12.90 6.76
C LEU A 112 -5.82 -12.91 6.97
N LEU A 113 -5.36 -12.29 8.04
CA LEU A 113 -3.97 -12.34 8.46
C LEU A 113 -3.76 -13.48 9.43
N TYR A 114 -2.85 -14.39 9.10
CA TYR A 114 -2.50 -15.51 9.95
C TYR A 114 -1.10 -15.34 10.52
N ARG A 115 -0.94 -15.70 11.79
CA ARG A 115 0.35 -15.90 12.42
C ARG A 115 0.39 -17.28 13.09
N ASN A 116 1.34 -18.11 12.70
CA ASN A 116 1.48 -19.48 13.22
C ASN A 116 0.17 -20.30 13.14
N GLY A 117 -0.58 -20.14 12.06
CA GLY A 117 -1.84 -20.86 11.84
C GLY A 117 -3.08 -20.30 12.56
N VAL A 118 -2.92 -19.20 13.31
CA VAL A 118 -4.03 -18.52 14.00
C VAL A 118 -4.39 -17.24 13.25
N ILE A 119 -5.69 -17.00 13.05
CA ILE A 119 -6.19 -15.74 12.48
C ILE A 119 -6.02 -14.66 13.55
N GLU A 120 -5.30 -13.59 13.21
CA GLU A 120 -5.09 -12.45 14.09
C GLU A 120 -5.91 -11.24 13.67
N GLU A 121 -6.07 -11.03 12.36
CA GLU A 121 -6.81 -9.89 11.83
C GLU A 121 -7.63 -10.31 10.61
N SER A 122 -8.66 -9.53 10.33
CA SER A 122 -9.49 -9.68 9.14
C SER A 122 -9.92 -8.32 8.61
N GLY A 123 -10.11 -8.21 7.30
CA GLY A 123 -10.54 -6.97 6.67
C GLY A 123 -11.29 -7.20 5.37
N VAL A 124 -12.02 -6.17 4.94
CA VAL A 124 -12.71 -6.14 3.66
C VAL A 124 -12.36 -4.84 2.92
N ALA A 125 -12.11 -4.93 1.63
CA ALA A 125 -11.62 -3.81 0.83
C ALA A 125 -12.59 -2.62 0.74
N ALA A 126 -13.88 -2.82 1.00
CA ALA A 126 -14.86 -1.72 1.12
C ALA A 126 -14.52 -0.73 2.24
N ALA A 127 -13.71 -1.12 3.25
CA ALA A 127 -13.26 -0.21 4.30
C ALA A 127 -12.40 0.95 3.74
N VAL A 128 -11.79 0.78 2.58
CA VAL A 128 -11.03 1.83 1.89
C VAL A 128 -12.00 2.71 1.11
N LEU A 129 -12.47 3.80 1.73
CA LEU A 129 -13.34 4.81 1.11
C LEU A 129 -14.56 4.23 0.34
N ASN A 130 -15.18 3.18 0.87
CA ASN A 130 -16.26 2.39 0.29
C ASN A 130 -15.90 1.61 -0.99
N HIS A 131 -14.70 1.76 -1.51
CA HIS A 131 -14.19 1.04 -2.68
C HIS A 131 -12.67 1.25 -2.83
N PRO A 132 -11.83 0.22 -2.93
CA PRO A 132 -10.38 0.38 -2.95
C PRO A 132 -9.88 1.28 -4.10
N ALA A 133 -10.51 1.26 -5.27
CA ALA A 133 -10.15 2.17 -6.36
C ALA A 133 -10.42 3.66 -6.05
N ASN A 134 -11.25 3.98 -5.05
CA ASN A 134 -11.42 5.37 -4.61
C ASN A 134 -10.16 5.91 -3.94
N GLY A 135 -9.42 5.07 -3.22
CA GLY A 135 -8.11 5.45 -2.67
C GLY A 135 -7.11 5.80 -3.76
N VAL A 136 -7.07 4.98 -4.82
CA VAL A 136 -6.22 5.23 -6.00
C VAL A 136 -6.65 6.51 -6.73
N ALA A 137 -7.96 6.71 -6.95
CA ALA A 137 -8.49 7.93 -7.57
C ALA A 137 -8.17 9.17 -6.73
N TRP A 138 -8.28 9.07 -5.40
CA TRP A 138 -7.90 10.16 -4.50
C TRP A 138 -6.43 10.53 -4.66
N LEU A 139 -5.55 9.53 -4.71
CA LEU A 139 -4.13 9.75 -4.94
C LEU A 139 -3.87 10.40 -6.31
N GLY A 140 -4.53 9.91 -7.37
CA GLY A 140 -4.46 10.48 -8.72
C GLY A 140 -4.83 11.96 -8.76
N LYS A 141 -5.80 12.40 -7.94
CA LYS A 141 -6.18 13.82 -7.82
C LYS A 141 -5.09 14.69 -7.18
N GLN A 142 -4.26 14.09 -6.31
CA GLN A 142 -3.19 14.81 -5.62
C GLN A 142 -1.91 14.90 -6.46
N THR A 143 -1.79 14.04 -7.47
CA THR A 143 -0.61 14.02 -8.33
C THR A 143 -0.72 15.06 -9.45
N GLY A 144 0.26 15.96 -9.49
CA GLY A 144 0.37 16.94 -10.57
C GLY A 144 0.98 16.32 -11.86
N PRO A 145 1.07 17.11 -12.95
CA PRO A 145 1.59 16.64 -14.24
C PRO A 145 2.98 16.00 -14.20
N THR A 146 3.80 16.37 -13.24
CA THR A 146 5.16 15.84 -13.05
C THR A 146 5.21 14.35 -12.67
N TRP A 147 4.12 13.79 -12.17
CA TRP A 147 4.00 12.38 -11.79
C TRP A 147 3.33 11.53 -12.88
N CYS A 148 2.87 12.16 -13.95
CA CYS A 148 2.18 11.52 -15.05
C CYS A 148 3.11 11.13 -16.20
N SER A 149 4.38 11.46 -16.13
CA SER A 149 5.38 11.33 -17.19
C SER A 149 6.34 10.15 -16.98
N ALA A 150 5.90 9.11 -16.30
CA ALA A 150 6.69 7.89 -16.15
C ALA A 150 6.15 6.75 -17.02
#